data_e8f84e6020c876666d897565916eba2a
#
_entry.id   e8f84e6020c876666d897565916eba2a
#
_cell.length_a   1.000
_cell.length_b   1.000
_cell.length_c   1.000
_cell.angle_alpha   90.00
_cell.angle_beta   90.00
_cell.angle_gamma   90.00
#
_symmetry.space_group_name_H-M   'P 1'
#
loop_
_entity.id
_entity.type
_entity.pdbx_description
1 polymer ?
#
loop_
_entity_poly.entity_id
_entity_poly.type
_entity_poly.pdbx_seq_one_letter_code
_entity_poly.pdbx_strand_id
1 'polypeptide(L)'
;MKLEDATKEELIWWIKEHAFALSLRPSEFEADIMRRRHDVYMERADRCGERYDRALQSYQALLTPYLGKPLGDLPKDVLNRGAELEKVMNEAQRERMRLWGLANKCMDRVLGALEESYEKIDH
;
A
#
# COMPACT_ATOMS: atom_id res chain seq x y z
N MET A 1 16.57 -11.59 -9.66
CA MET A 1 16.28 -10.23 -10.14
C MET A 1 17.55 -9.60 -10.70
N LYS A 2 17.47 -9.00 -11.86
CA LYS A 2 18.59 -8.29 -12.48
C LYS A 2 18.61 -6.83 -12.02
N LEU A 3 19.79 -6.19 -12.06
CA LEU A 3 19.92 -4.76 -11.73
C LEU A 3 19.03 -3.89 -12.61
N GLU A 4 18.82 -4.27 -13.85
CA GLU A 4 17.99 -3.55 -14.83
C GLU A 4 16.49 -3.56 -14.47
N ASP A 5 16.05 -4.52 -13.65
CA ASP A 5 14.65 -4.62 -13.21
C ASP A 5 14.31 -3.64 -12.07
N ALA A 6 15.33 -3.05 -11.45
CA ALA A 6 15.14 -2.02 -10.43
C ALA A 6 15.07 -0.63 -11.06
N THR A 7 14.32 0.27 -10.46
CA THR A 7 14.29 1.66 -10.87
C THR A 7 15.60 2.36 -10.49
N LYS A 8 15.90 3.48 -11.14
CA LYS A 8 17.05 4.31 -10.80
C LYS A 8 17.04 4.72 -9.32
N GLU A 9 15.86 5.09 -8.81
CA GLU A 9 15.68 5.50 -7.41
C GLU A 9 15.96 4.36 -6.44
N GLU A 10 15.51 3.15 -6.78
CA GLU A 10 15.76 1.94 -5.99
C GLU A 10 17.25 1.59 -5.97
N LEU A 11 17.93 1.71 -7.09
CA LEU A 11 19.37 1.48 -7.18
C LEU A 11 20.17 2.49 -6.35
N ILE A 12 19.83 3.76 -6.43
CA ILE A 12 20.46 4.83 -5.63
C ILE A 12 20.26 4.57 -4.15
N TRP A 13 19.03 4.21 -3.74
CA TRP A 13 18.72 3.87 -2.35
C TRP A 13 19.59 2.69 -1.88
N TRP A 14 19.63 1.62 -2.65
CA TRP A 14 20.38 0.41 -2.29
C TRP A 14 21.87 0.67 -2.17
N ILE A 15 22.45 1.45 -3.10
CA ILE A 15 23.86 1.85 -3.06
C ILE A 15 24.16 2.65 -1.79
N LYS A 16 23.29 3.61 -1.44
CA LYS A 16 23.45 4.44 -0.24
C LYS A 16 23.40 3.60 1.05
N GLU A 17 22.45 2.66 1.13
CA GLU A 17 22.31 1.77 2.28
C GLU A 17 23.55 0.86 2.49
N HIS A 18 24.22 0.51 1.39
CA HIS A 18 25.36 -0.41 1.41
C HIS A 18 26.71 0.28 1.14
N ALA A 19 26.75 1.62 1.18
CA ALA A 19 27.95 2.39 0.84
C ALA A 19 29.18 2.06 1.72
N PHE A 20 28.95 1.60 2.94
CA PHE A 20 30.00 1.23 3.87
C PHE A 20 30.18 -0.28 4.02
N ALA A 21 29.40 -1.08 3.31
CA ALA A 21 29.55 -2.53 3.33
C ALA A 21 30.77 -2.94 2.51
N LEU A 22 31.63 -3.77 3.10
CA LEU A 22 32.84 -4.27 2.44
C LEU A 22 32.53 -5.28 1.32
N SER A 23 31.35 -5.88 1.35
CA SER A 23 30.89 -6.79 0.31
C SER A 23 29.40 -6.65 0.08
N LEU A 24 29.01 -6.33 -1.15
CA LEU A 24 27.62 -6.35 -1.59
C LEU A 24 27.25 -7.78 -1.95
N ARG A 25 26.19 -8.30 -1.32
CA ARG A 25 25.70 -9.65 -1.61
C ARG A 25 24.57 -9.58 -2.65
N PRO A 26 24.82 -10.06 -3.89
CA PRO A 26 23.77 -10.01 -4.92
C PRO A 26 22.49 -10.74 -4.53
N SER A 27 22.58 -11.80 -3.72
CA SER A 27 21.43 -12.55 -3.22
C SER A 27 20.52 -11.72 -2.30
N GLU A 28 21.06 -10.69 -1.63
CA GLU A 28 20.29 -9.81 -0.76
C GLU A 28 19.67 -8.63 -1.53
N PHE A 29 20.20 -8.32 -2.71
CA PHE A 29 19.73 -7.21 -3.53
C PHE A 29 18.23 -7.32 -3.84
N GLU A 30 17.77 -8.46 -4.35
CA GLU A 30 16.36 -8.68 -4.65
C GLU A 30 15.50 -8.56 -3.40
N ALA A 31 15.91 -9.20 -2.31
CA ALA A 31 15.19 -9.13 -1.04
C ALA A 31 15.07 -7.69 -0.53
N ASP A 32 16.16 -6.93 -0.58
CA ASP A 32 16.18 -5.54 -0.13
C ASP A 32 15.27 -4.64 -0.98
N ILE A 33 15.32 -4.78 -2.30
CA ILE A 33 14.46 -4.00 -3.21
C ILE A 33 12.99 -4.35 -2.99
N MET A 34 12.67 -5.63 -2.83
CA MET A 34 11.29 -6.07 -2.60
C MET A 34 10.76 -5.60 -1.25
N ARG A 35 11.59 -5.58 -0.20
CA ARG A 35 11.21 -4.99 1.11
C ARG A 35 10.90 -3.51 0.99
N ARG A 36 11.74 -2.77 0.25
CA ARG A 36 11.49 -1.36 0.00
C ARG A 36 10.18 -1.14 -0.73
N ARG A 37 9.92 -1.91 -1.79
CA ARG A 37 8.66 -1.83 -2.54
C ARG A 37 7.47 -2.14 -1.64
N HIS A 38 7.59 -3.18 -0.81
CA HIS A 38 6.57 -3.51 0.18
C HIS A 38 6.26 -2.30 1.07
N ASP A 39 7.28 -1.67 1.63
CA ASP A 39 7.11 -0.54 2.54
C ASP A 39 6.46 0.67 1.84
N VAL A 40 6.84 0.95 0.60
CA VAL A 40 6.23 2.00 -0.21
C VAL A 40 4.75 1.71 -0.47
N TYR A 41 4.40 0.47 -0.84
CA TYR A 41 3.00 0.08 -1.05
C TYR A 41 2.19 0.17 0.25
N MET A 42 2.77 -0.25 1.38
CA MET A 42 2.10 -0.16 2.68
C MET A 42 1.86 1.29 3.10
N GLU A 43 2.82 2.18 2.87
CA GLU A 43 2.66 3.61 3.14
C GLU A 43 1.53 4.21 2.29
N ARG A 44 1.48 3.87 1.00
CA ARG A 44 0.40 4.31 0.10
C ARG A 44 -0.95 3.75 0.54
N ALA A 45 -0.98 2.49 0.98
CA ALA A 45 -2.21 1.87 1.52
C ALA A 45 -2.69 2.60 2.77
N ASP A 46 -1.78 3.00 3.66
CA ASP A 46 -2.11 3.78 4.86
C ASP A 46 -2.73 5.14 4.49
N ARG A 47 -2.22 5.81 3.47
CA ARG A 47 -2.80 7.05 2.96
C ARG A 47 -4.22 6.84 2.41
N CYS A 48 -4.46 5.73 1.74
CA CYS A 48 -5.81 5.36 1.30
C CYS A 48 -6.74 5.13 2.50
N GLY A 49 -6.25 4.50 3.57
CA GLY A 49 -6.98 4.32 4.81
C GLY A 49 -7.36 5.66 5.46
N GLU A 50 -6.43 6.61 5.47
CA GLU A 50 -6.71 7.96 5.98
C GLU A 50 -7.77 8.70 5.15
N ARG A 51 -7.73 8.55 3.83
CA ARG A 51 -8.76 9.12 2.94
C ARG A 51 -10.12 8.49 3.21
N TYR A 52 -10.16 7.17 3.38
CA TYR A 52 -11.37 6.44 3.74
C TYR A 52 -11.95 6.96 5.06
N ASP A 53 -11.12 7.07 6.10
CA ASP A 53 -11.53 7.52 7.43
C ASP A 53 -12.08 8.95 7.41
N ARG A 54 -11.44 9.84 6.67
CA ARG A 54 -11.91 11.22 6.52
C ARG A 54 -13.27 11.27 5.81
N ALA A 55 -13.43 10.50 4.75
CA ALA A 55 -14.71 10.42 4.04
C ALA A 55 -15.80 9.80 4.92
N LEU A 56 -15.46 8.78 5.71
CA LEU A 56 -16.40 8.16 6.66
C LEU A 56 -16.84 9.15 7.73
N GLN A 57 -15.92 9.91 8.30
CA GLN A 57 -16.25 10.93 9.29
C GLN A 57 -17.18 12.01 8.71
N SER A 58 -16.89 12.47 7.49
CA SER A 58 -17.75 13.41 6.78
C SER A 58 -19.14 12.84 6.49
N TYR A 59 -19.21 11.57 6.12
CA TYR A 59 -20.46 10.83 5.87
C TYR A 59 -21.29 10.73 7.16
N GLN A 60 -20.66 10.34 8.26
CA GLN A 60 -21.33 10.26 9.56
C GLN A 60 -21.84 11.62 10.03
N ALA A 61 -21.03 12.66 9.90
CA ALA A 61 -21.41 14.04 10.26
C ALA A 61 -22.60 14.54 9.39
N LEU A 62 -22.59 14.20 8.11
CA LEU A 62 -23.67 14.56 7.18
C LEU A 62 -25.00 13.93 7.59
N LEU A 63 -25.01 12.67 8.01
CA LEU A 63 -26.23 11.92 8.32
C LEU A 63 -26.70 12.03 9.78
N THR A 64 -25.83 12.46 10.69
CA THR A 64 -26.16 12.55 12.12
C THR A 64 -27.46 13.34 12.41
N PRO A 65 -27.72 14.51 11.78
CA PRO A 65 -28.98 15.24 12.02
C PRO A 65 -30.24 14.49 11.57
N TYR A 66 -30.10 13.47 10.75
CA TYR A 66 -31.20 12.73 10.14
C TYR A 66 -31.38 11.32 10.72
N LEU A 67 -30.66 10.99 11.80
CA LEU A 67 -30.79 9.69 12.45
C LEU A 67 -32.23 9.46 12.93
N GLY A 68 -32.76 8.27 12.64
CA GLY A 68 -34.13 7.88 12.98
C GLY A 68 -35.19 8.38 11.99
N LYS A 69 -34.81 9.11 10.95
CA LYS A 69 -35.73 9.57 9.89
C LYS A 69 -35.71 8.61 8.70
N PRO A 70 -36.86 8.40 8.02
CA PRO A 70 -36.88 7.60 6.79
C PRO A 70 -36.01 8.21 5.68
N LEU A 71 -35.41 7.36 4.84
CA LEU A 71 -34.56 7.80 3.72
C LEU A 71 -35.28 8.76 2.77
N GLY A 72 -36.59 8.60 2.57
CA GLY A 72 -37.37 9.48 1.72
C GLY A 72 -37.53 10.92 2.21
N ASP A 73 -37.26 11.16 3.50
CA ASP A 73 -37.35 12.50 4.12
C ASP A 73 -36.03 13.26 4.07
N LEU A 74 -34.94 12.64 3.56
CA LEU A 74 -33.65 13.30 3.43
C LEU A 74 -33.65 14.31 2.28
N PRO A 75 -33.09 15.52 2.48
CA PRO A 75 -32.93 16.46 1.37
C PRO A 75 -32.10 15.86 0.23
N LYS A 76 -32.43 16.23 -1.00
CA LYS A 76 -31.75 15.70 -2.18
C LYS A 76 -30.25 16.00 -2.21
N ASP A 77 -29.85 17.18 -1.75
CA ASP A 77 -28.44 17.56 -1.63
C ASP A 77 -27.68 16.68 -0.63
N VAL A 78 -28.32 16.29 0.46
CA VAL A 78 -27.73 15.35 1.46
C VAL A 78 -27.54 13.97 0.82
N LEU A 79 -28.56 13.47 0.09
CA LEU A 79 -28.45 12.18 -0.61
C LEU A 79 -27.33 12.21 -1.66
N ASN A 80 -27.23 13.29 -2.44
CA ASN A 80 -26.19 13.44 -3.45
C ASN A 80 -24.79 13.52 -2.81
N ARG A 81 -24.63 14.28 -1.73
CA ARG A 81 -23.34 14.36 -1.02
C ARG A 81 -22.97 13.04 -0.38
N GLY A 82 -23.94 12.33 0.19
CA GLY A 82 -23.74 10.98 0.74
C GLY A 82 -23.24 10.00 -0.34
N ALA A 83 -23.84 10.03 -1.51
CA ALA A 83 -23.41 9.18 -2.64
C ALA A 83 -21.98 9.51 -3.10
N GLU A 84 -21.60 10.78 -3.15
CA GLU A 84 -20.23 11.21 -3.48
C GLU A 84 -19.24 10.70 -2.45
N LEU A 85 -19.54 10.79 -1.16
CA LEU A 85 -18.67 10.32 -0.07
C LEU A 85 -18.54 8.79 -0.10
N GLU A 86 -19.63 8.06 -0.37
CA GLU A 86 -19.57 6.61 -0.55
C GLU A 86 -18.66 6.21 -1.71
N LYS A 87 -18.72 6.97 -2.82
CA LYS A 87 -17.85 6.75 -3.97
C LYS A 87 -16.38 6.93 -3.58
N VAL A 88 -16.03 7.99 -2.84
CA VAL A 88 -14.67 8.24 -2.34
C VAL A 88 -14.22 7.10 -1.43
N MET A 89 -15.07 6.65 -0.51
CA MET A 89 -14.76 5.53 0.39
C MET A 89 -14.49 4.24 -0.40
N ASN A 90 -15.34 3.93 -1.37
CA ASN A 90 -15.19 2.73 -2.19
C ASN A 90 -13.93 2.75 -3.04
N GLU A 91 -13.59 3.89 -3.64
CA GLU A 91 -12.36 4.06 -4.42
C GLU A 91 -11.12 3.93 -3.53
N ALA A 92 -11.12 4.55 -2.37
CA ALA A 92 -10.02 4.46 -1.41
C ALA A 92 -9.82 3.01 -0.93
N GLN A 93 -10.90 2.30 -0.65
CA GLN A 93 -10.84 0.91 -0.21
C GLN A 93 -10.32 -0.02 -1.32
N ARG A 94 -10.77 0.15 -2.56
CA ARG A 94 -10.27 -0.64 -3.70
C ARG A 94 -8.77 -0.43 -3.92
N GLU A 95 -8.32 0.82 -3.89
CA GLU A 95 -6.91 1.15 -4.06
C GLU A 95 -6.08 0.58 -2.92
N ARG A 96 -6.55 0.66 -1.68
CA ARG A 96 -5.91 0.07 -0.51
C ARG A 96 -5.74 -1.44 -0.67
N MET A 97 -6.79 -2.14 -1.11
CA MET A 97 -6.76 -3.59 -1.33
C MET A 97 -5.77 -3.96 -2.43
N ARG A 98 -5.74 -3.18 -3.51
CA ARG A 98 -4.78 -3.37 -4.61
C ARG A 98 -3.34 -3.23 -4.10
N LEU A 99 -3.06 -2.19 -3.32
CA LEU A 99 -1.73 -1.93 -2.76
C LEU A 99 -1.30 -3.02 -1.78
N TRP A 100 -2.20 -3.50 -0.94
CA TRP A 100 -1.91 -4.65 -0.05
C TRP A 100 -1.58 -5.91 -0.85
N GLY A 101 -2.29 -6.16 -1.95
CA GLY A 101 -1.99 -7.29 -2.85
C GLY A 101 -0.59 -7.18 -3.43
N LEU A 102 -0.18 -5.99 -3.87
CA LEU A 102 1.18 -5.75 -4.38
C LEU A 102 2.24 -5.90 -3.28
N ALA A 103 1.97 -5.40 -2.08
CA ALA A 103 2.86 -5.56 -0.92
C ALA A 103 3.06 -7.03 -0.58
N ASN A 104 1.99 -7.82 -0.56
CA ASN A 104 2.07 -9.26 -0.29
C ASN A 104 2.90 -9.99 -1.33
N LYS A 105 2.77 -9.64 -2.62
CA LYS A 105 3.60 -10.21 -3.69
C LYS A 105 5.09 -9.89 -3.48
N CYS A 106 5.40 -8.68 -3.02
CA CYS A 106 6.78 -8.32 -2.70
C CYS A 106 7.33 -9.18 -1.56
N MET A 107 6.55 -9.42 -0.50
CA MET A 107 6.98 -10.27 0.61
C MET A 107 7.15 -11.72 0.21
N ASP A 108 6.30 -12.26 -0.67
CA ASP A 108 6.47 -13.59 -1.23
C ASP A 108 7.80 -13.71 -1.97
N ARG A 109 8.19 -12.67 -2.71
CA ARG A 109 9.49 -12.61 -3.41
C ARG A 109 10.66 -12.53 -2.43
N VAL A 110 10.52 -11.80 -1.32
CA VAL A 110 11.55 -11.75 -0.26
C VAL A 110 11.78 -13.14 0.31
N LEU A 111 10.72 -13.86 0.65
CA LEU A 111 10.81 -15.22 1.19
C LEU A 111 11.45 -16.19 0.18
N GLY A 112 11.06 -16.11 -1.09
CA GLY A 112 11.66 -16.92 -2.15
C GLY A 112 13.16 -16.67 -2.32
N ALA A 113 13.58 -15.40 -2.32
CA ALA A 113 14.98 -15.02 -2.44
C ALA A 113 15.82 -15.51 -1.25
N LEU A 114 15.28 -15.46 -0.04
CA LEU A 114 15.94 -15.96 1.16
C LEU A 114 16.05 -17.48 1.14
N GLU A 115 15.02 -18.20 0.70
CA GLU A 115 15.05 -19.66 0.55
C GLU A 115 16.15 -20.09 -0.43
N GLU A 116 16.24 -19.45 -1.60
CA GLU A 116 17.30 -19.68 -2.56
C GLU A 116 18.69 -19.44 -1.98
N SER A 117 18.84 -18.42 -1.17
CA SER A 117 20.10 -18.11 -0.50
C SER A 117 20.50 -19.20 0.50
N TYR A 118 19.56 -19.73 1.28
CA TYR A 118 19.79 -20.83 2.20
C TYR A 118 20.15 -22.13 1.48
N GLU A 119 19.49 -22.47 0.39
CA GLU A 119 19.78 -23.66 -0.41
C GLU A 119 21.21 -23.63 -0.96
N LYS A 120 21.71 -22.47 -1.34
CA LYS A 120 23.09 -22.30 -1.83
C LYS A 120 24.14 -22.47 -0.74
N ILE A 121 23.80 -22.18 0.52
CA ILE A 121 24.72 -22.33 1.65
C ILE A 121 24.86 -23.79 2.08
N ASP A 122 23.79 -24.58 1.96
CA ASP A 122 23.76 -26.00 2.35
C ASP A 122 24.44 -26.94 1.34
N HIS A 123 24.92 -26.42 0.25
CA HIS A 123 25.68 -27.12 -0.78
C HIS A 123 27.14 -26.64 -0.78
#